data_b260b9efeaeb92b2ed0c30bc46537f1d
#
_entry.id   b260b9efeaeb92b2ed0c30bc46537f1d
#
_cell.length_a   1.000
_cell.length_b   1.000
_cell.length_c   1.000
_cell.angle_alpha   90.00
_cell.angle_beta   90.00
_cell.angle_gamma   90.00
#
_symmetry.space_group_name_H-M   'P 1'
#
loop_
_entity.id
_entity.type
_entity.pdbx_description
1 polymer ?
#
loop_
_entity_poly.entity_id
_entity_poly.type
_entity_poly.pdbx_seq_one_letter_code
_entity_poly.pdbx_strand_id
1 'polypeptide(L)'
;MLGAIMLGTLPFLLTADRDADTEEDNRLQREALASVLPPERVVEDVEGFALHILCDREASETFAAESSTTTTLSANAAKRNEHLSVETGSALLVTVTDDFVKTAKEDILSGENRYNLYAADAAGSLSALLSAGYLADVSDSAYIRGEKAWFDGDIMDELSIYGGKYLISSSAADARSNAAAIVYNRSLAETVDLPFADGQTLASLALAGDFTVETLLAASRAAYVVPTEEQRLLAEAYGDGAFYGFSYDSADIFPLYFGAGGNFVTTDADTLSIVSLSALRECLAAVKTLTEDETTVENAYAFSEGAALFSVHKLSEIHSIRETITNIGILPLPKKTAEEDYHSYIDLAHTTMLAIPKNAAEPVKIEYLVSRMAFLSYGYIEPVLRQQVTAGNAEDEKILSLLADTAACDLSALFGYGDIDGLLADTLREGDDRLAINYYNRKTLYEKALSIIEKRLSAE
;
A
#
# COMPACT_ATOMS: atom_id res chain seq x y z
N MET A 1 15.84 -20.01 21.06
CA MET A 1 14.59 -19.91 20.26
C MET A 1 14.77 -19.15 18.96
N LEU A 2 15.73 -18.23 18.81
CA LEU A 2 16.05 -17.53 17.55
C LEU A 2 16.42 -18.49 16.36
N GLY A 3 16.93 -19.67 16.65
CA GLY A 3 17.30 -20.62 15.59
C GLY A 3 16.14 -21.31 14.88
N ALA A 4 14.92 -21.26 15.40
CA ALA A 4 13.77 -21.95 14.81
C ALA A 4 12.98 -21.09 13.80
N ILE A 5 13.04 -19.76 13.96
CA ILE A 5 12.34 -18.83 13.04
C ILE A 5 13.12 -18.68 11.71
N MET A 6 14.45 -18.77 11.78
CA MET A 6 15.33 -18.71 10.58
C MET A 6 15.27 -19.98 9.72
N LEU A 7 14.86 -21.12 10.27
CA LEU A 7 14.83 -22.40 9.56
C LEU A 7 13.60 -22.57 8.63
N GLY A 8 12.57 -21.73 8.78
CA GLY A 8 11.36 -21.81 7.95
C GLY A 8 11.50 -21.15 6.57
N THR A 9 12.33 -20.12 6.44
CA THR A 9 12.55 -19.40 5.19
C THR A 9 13.82 -19.84 4.45
N LEU A 10 14.81 -20.39 5.15
CA LEU A 10 16.04 -20.89 4.53
C LEU A 10 15.86 -22.03 3.49
N PRO A 11 14.92 -22.98 3.63
CA PRO A 11 14.76 -24.05 2.63
C PRO A 11 14.35 -23.54 1.24
N PHE A 12 13.68 -22.41 1.13
CA PHE A 12 13.24 -21.86 -0.15
C PHE A 12 14.39 -21.20 -0.94
N LEU A 13 15.36 -20.63 -0.25
CA LEU A 13 16.55 -20.02 -0.86
C LEU A 13 17.63 -21.06 -1.22
N LEU A 14 17.58 -22.25 -0.60
CA LEU A 14 18.61 -23.30 -0.81
C LEU A 14 18.22 -24.35 -1.87
N THR A 15 16.98 -24.30 -2.40
CA THR A 15 16.53 -25.22 -3.47
C THR A 15 16.57 -24.62 -4.86
N ALA A 16 17.04 -23.38 -5.03
CA ALA A 16 17.35 -22.84 -6.34
C ALA A 16 18.52 -23.61 -6.96
N ASP A 17 18.30 -24.07 -8.17
CA ASP A 17 19.15 -25.00 -8.93
C ASP A 17 20.65 -24.66 -8.85
N ARG A 18 21.47 -25.68 -8.60
CA ARG A 18 22.92 -25.56 -8.40
C ARG A 18 23.74 -25.35 -9.67
N ASP A 19 23.09 -25.16 -10.82
CA ASP A 19 23.77 -25.13 -12.13
C ASP A 19 23.94 -23.77 -12.81
N ALA A 20 23.62 -22.67 -12.11
CA ALA A 20 23.85 -21.31 -12.64
C ALA A 20 25.11 -20.68 -11.99
N ASP A 21 26.25 -21.00 -12.55
CA ASP A 21 27.59 -20.53 -12.13
C ASP A 21 27.91 -19.16 -12.77
N THR A 22 27.06 -18.14 -12.55
CA THR A 22 27.38 -16.77 -12.97
C THR A 22 27.67 -15.89 -11.76
N GLU A 23 28.65 -14.96 -11.88
CA GLU A 23 28.96 -13.99 -10.82
C GLU A 23 27.71 -13.17 -10.42
N GLU A 24 26.79 -12.97 -11.34
CA GLU A 24 25.55 -12.23 -11.15
C GLU A 24 24.55 -12.97 -10.24
N ASP A 25 24.36 -14.28 -10.43
CA ASP A 25 23.51 -15.10 -9.55
C ASP A 25 24.08 -15.17 -8.13
N ASN A 26 25.40 -15.26 -8.00
CA ASN A 26 26.07 -15.21 -6.71
C ASN A 26 25.93 -13.85 -6.02
N ARG A 27 25.88 -12.76 -6.78
CA ARG A 27 25.65 -11.40 -6.25
C ARG A 27 24.21 -11.28 -5.76
N LEU A 28 23.22 -11.66 -6.57
CA LEU A 28 21.80 -11.63 -6.22
C LEU A 28 21.48 -12.50 -4.99
N GLN A 29 22.09 -13.68 -4.88
CA GLN A 29 21.95 -14.53 -3.70
C GLN A 29 22.58 -13.90 -2.44
N ARG A 30 23.72 -13.23 -2.56
CA ARG A 30 24.33 -12.51 -1.43
C ARG A 30 23.51 -11.32 -1.00
N GLU A 31 22.96 -10.54 -1.95
CA GLU A 31 22.09 -9.41 -1.70
C GLU A 31 20.78 -9.87 -1.02
N ALA A 32 20.14 -10.95 -1.53
CA ALA A 32 18.96 -11.53 -0.92
C ALA A 32 19.24 -12.04 0.51
N LEU A 33 20.38 -12.71 0.73
CA LEU A 33 20.75 -13.15 2.07
C LEU A 33 21.05 -11.97 2.99
N ALA A 34 21.71 -10.93 2.50
CA ALA A 34 22.00 -9.73 3.28
C ALA A 34 20.72 -8.96 3.66
N SER A 35 19.68 -9.02 2.80
CA SER A 35 18.39 -8.38 3.09
C SER A 35 17.63 -9.03 4.25
N VAL A 36 17.77 -10.35 4.43
CA VAL A 36 17.08 -11.11 5.50
C VAL A 36 17.93 -11.33 6.75
N LEU A 37 19.21 -10.95 6.74
CA LEU A 37 20.03 -11.03 7.95
C LEU A 37 19.60 -9.92 8.94
N PRO A 38 19.53 -10.25 10.24
CA PRO A 38 19.21 -9.26 11.25
C PRO A 38 20.18 -8.05 11.15
N PRO A 39 19.72 -6.85 11.56
CA PRO A 39 20.58 -5.68 11.60
C PRO A 39 21.86 -6.01 12.36
N GLU A 40 22.99 -5.53 11.87
CA GLU A 40 24.26 -5.71 12.56
C GLU A 40 24.11 -5.23 14.01
N ARG A 41 24.66 -6.01 14.95
CA ARG A 41 24.76 -5.60 16.36
C ARG A 41 25.80 -4.48 16.51
N VAL A 42 25.58 -3.35 15.89
CA VAL A 42 26.17 -2.11 16.39
C VAL A 42 25.27 -1.69 17.53
N VAL A 43 25.66 -2.04 18.69
CA VAL A 43 24.86 -1.86 19.88
C VAL A 43 24.94 -0.40 20.28
N GLU A 44 23.97 0.38 19.82
CA GLU A 44 23.62 1.57 20.58
C GLU A 44 23.13 1.07 21.96
N ASP A 45 23.69 1.62 23.02
CA ASP A 45 23.20 1.33 24.37
C ASP A 45 21.83 1.98 24.55
N VAL A 46 20.79 1.16 24.34
CA VAL A 46 19.39 1.55 24.49
C VAL A 46 18.75 0.98 25.76
N GLU A 47 19.55 0.35 26.64
CA GLU A 47 19.05 -0.13 27.93
C GLU A 47 18.52 1.04 28.76
N GLY A 48 17.26 0.92 29.19
CA GLY A 48 16.55 1.97 29.91
C GLY A 48 16.05 3.15 29.04
N PHE A 49 16.33 3.15 27.73
CA PHE A 49 15.76 4.15 26.84
C PHE A 49 14.26 3.91 26.64
N ALA A 50 13.45 4.98 26.65
CA ALA A 50 12.02 4.89 26.39
C ALA A 50 11.71 5.31 24.96
N LEU A 51 11.28 4.36 24.11
CA LEU A 51 10.69 4.66 22.81
C LEU A 51 9.22 5.04 23.03
N HIS A 52 8.93 6.32 23.03
CA HIS A 52 7.59 6.84 23.25
C HIS A 52 6.91 7.18 21.92
N ILE A 53 5.98 6.33 21.52
CA ILE A 53 5.24 6.44 20.26
C ILE A 53 3.95 7.22 20.50
N LEU A 54 3.73 8.28 19.70
CA LEU A 54 2.41 8.86 19.53
C LEU A 54 1.77 8.19 18.32
N CYS A 55 0.60 7.60 18.48
CA CYS A 55 -0.13 7.00 17.37
C CYS A 55 -1.59 7.48 17.32
N ASP A 56 -2.16 7.42 16.12
CA ASP A 56 -3.59 7.56 15.91
C ASP A 56 -4.34 6.27 16.31
N ARG A 57 -5.65 6.29 16.17
CA ARG A 57 -6.49 5.15 16.52
C ARG A 57 -6.25 3.94 15.62
N GLU A 58 -5.98 4.15 14.33
CA GLU A 58 -5.77 3.08 13.36
C GLU A 58 -4.47 2.35 13.64
N ALA A 59 -3.37 3.07 13.85
CA ALA A 59 -2.08 2.49 14.22
C ALA A 59 -2.09 1.78 15.59
N SER A 60 -3.07 2.08 16.46
CA SER A 60 -3.11 1.54 17.82
C SER A 60 -3.20 0.01 17.85
N GLU A 61 -3.80 -0.64 16.86
CA GLU A 61 -3.92 -2.10 16.80
C GLU A 61 -2.55 -2.80 16.78
N THR A 62 -1.56 -2.19 16.13
CA THR A 62 -0.21 -2.75 16.03
C THR A 62 0.77 -2.19 17.02
N PHE A 63 0.62 -0.93 17.44
CA PHE A 63 1.61 -0.29 18.34
C PHE A 63 1.19 -0.33 19.81
N ALA A 64 -0.09 -0.14 20.14
CA ALA A 64 -0.61 -0.20 21.49
C ALA A 64 -1.15 -1.59 21.90
N ALA A 65 -0.83 -2.63 21.13
CA ALA A 65 -1.29 -3.99 21.39
C ALA A 65 -0.81 -4.53 22.74
N GLU A 66 -1.76 -5.07 23.52
CA GLU A 66 -1.51 -5.71 24.81
C GLU A 66 -1.76 -7.22 24.70
N SER A 67 -1.22 -8.00 25.64
CA SER A 67 -1.35 -9.48 25.68
C SER A 67 -2.80 -9.96 25.81
N SER A 68 -3.73 -9.08 26.17
CA SER A 68 -5.17 -9.37 26.32
C SER A 68 -5.99 -9.17 25.04
N THR A 69 -5.38 -8.73 23.95
CA THR A 69 -6.06 -8.41 22.68
C THR A 69 -6.58 -9.66 21.97
N THR A 70 -7.68 -9.50 21.23
CA THR A 70 -8.49 -10.61 20.71
C THR A 70 -8.17 -11.00 19.27
N THR A 71 -7.54 -10.11 18.46
CA THR A 71 -7.20 -10.43 17.07
C THR A 71 -5.84 -11.13 16.98
N THR A 72 -5.64 -11.95 15.96
CA THR A 72 -4.36 -12.60 15.69
C THR A 72 -3.26 -11.58 15.42
N LEU A 73 -3.59 -10.50 14.72
CA LEU A 73 -2.67 -9.39 14.42
C LEU A 73 -2.19 -8.73 15.71
N SER A 74 -3.10 -8.25 16.54
CA SER A 74 -2.77 -7.60 17.81
C SER A 74 -2.02 -8.52 18.78
N ALA A 75 -2.36 -9.82 18.81
CA ALA A 75 -1.64 -10.79 19.66
C ALA A 75 -0.18 -10.97 19.22
N ASN A 76 0.10 -10.96 17.91
CA ASN A 76 1.47 -11.02 17.39
C ASN A 76 2.21 -9.68 17.56
N ALA A 77 1.50 -8.55 17.42
CA ALA A 77 2.04 -7.23 17.72
C ALA A 77 2.47 -7.10 19.21
N ALA A 78 1.65 -7.60 20.15
CA ALA A 78 2.00 -7.64 21.56
C ALA A 78 3.27 -8.47 21.82
N LYS A 79 3.39 -9.66 21.19
CA LYS A 79 4.59 -10.49 21.28
C LYS A 79 5.83 -9.79 20.71
N ARG A 80 5.68 -9.09 19.58
CA ARG A 80 6.74 -8.27 18.99
C ARG A 80 7.19 -7.18 19.97
N ASN A 81 6.25 -6.46 20.58
CA ASN A 81 6.54 -5.39 21.54
C ASN A 81 7.28 -5.94 22.78
N GLU A 82 6.82 -7.05 23.33
CA GLU A 82 7.48 -7.74 24.45
C GLU A 82 8.91 -8.19 24.05
N HIS A 83 9.06 -8.80 22.88
CA HIS A 83 10.36 -9.27 22.39
C HIS A 83 11.33 -8.10 22.21
N LEU A 84 10.88 -6.98 21.61
CA LEU A 84 11.71 -5.79 21.47
C LEU A 84 12.22 -5.30 22.83
N SER A 85 11.34 -5.16 23.81
CA SER A 85 11.70 -4.67 25.14
C SER A 85 12.65 -5.62 25.87
N VAL A 86 12.41 -6.94 25.79
CA VAL A 86 13.29 -7.94 26.42
C VAL A 86 14.66 -8.00 25.76
N GLU A 87 14.72 -7.92 24.43
CA GLU A 87 15.97 -8.00 23.68
C GLU A 87 16.86 -6.77 23.89
N THR A 88 16.26 -5.59 23.91
CA THR A 88 16.98 -4.32 23.91
C THR A 88 17.11 -3.68 25.28
N GLY A 89 16.35 -4.13 26.27
CA GLY A 89 16.26 -3.45 27.56
C GLY A 89 15.56 -2.09 27.51
N SER A 90 14.96 -1.74 26.36
CA SER A 90 14.23 -0.47 26.18
C SER A 90 12.78 -0.58 26.66
N ALA A 91 12.20 0.54 27.06
CA ALA A 91 10.78 0.63 27.34
C ALA A 91 10.01 1.09 26.09
N LEU A 92 8.92 0.41 25.73
CA LEU A 92 7.99 0.86 24.70
C LEU A 92 6.79 1.51 25.39
N LEU A 93 6.60 2.81 25.17
CA LEU A 93 5.47 3.59 25.65
C LEU A 93 4.63 4.05 24.47
N VAL A 94 3.32 3.85 24.54
CA VAL A 94 2.42 4.24 23.44
C VAL A 94 1.33 5.16 23.96
N THR A 95 1.13 6.28 23.27
CA THR A 95 0.02 7.18 23.50
C THR A 95 -0.86 7.20 22.27
N VAL A 96 -2.13 6.83 22.44
CA VAL A 96 -3.15 6.86 21.37
C VAL A 96 -3.93 8.16 21.47
N THR A 97 -4.17 8.83 20.35
CA THR A 97 -4.94 10.08 20.31
C THR A 97 -5.85 10.15 19.08
N ASP A 98 -7.01 10.79 19.25
CA ASP A 98 -7.91 11.10 18.13
C ASP A 98 -7.51 12.42 17.42
N ASP A 99 -6.73 13.29 18.08
CA ASP A 99 -6.25 14.57 17.56
C ASP A 99 -4.74 14.56 17.33
N PHE A 100 -4.27 13.61 16.51
CA PHE A 100 -2.85 13.32 16.32
C PHE A 100 -2.03 14.57 15.97
N VAL A 101 -2.42 15.28 14.90
CA VAL A 101 -1.68 16.45 14.39
C VAL A 101 -1.61 17.56 15.44
N LYS A 102 -2.69 17.79 16.19
CA LYS A 102 -2.73 18.78 17.26
C LYS A 102 -1.81 18.39 18.40
N THR A 103 -1.90 17.14 18.86
CA THR A 103 -1.09 16.62 19.98
C THR A 103 0.40 16.66 19.65
N ALA A 104 0.80 16.25 18.44
CA ALA A 104 2.19 16.33 17.99
C ALA A 104 2.69 17.78 17.92
N LYS A 105 1.90 18.70 17.34
CA LYS A 105 2.28 20.12 17.25
C LYS A 105 2.40 20.78 18.63
N GLU A 106 1.50 20.51 19.55
CA GLU A 106 1.57 21.02 20.92
C GLU A 106 2.82 20.54 21.64
N ASP A 107 3.19 19.27 21.51
CA ASP A 107 4.40 18.70 22.11
C ASP A 107 5.68 19.34 21.56
N ILE A 108 5.77 19.50 20.23
CA ILE A 108 6.91 20.15 19.59
C ILE A 108 7.03 21.62 20.00
N LEU A 109 5.92 22.38 19.96
CA LEU A 109 5.91 23.81 20.22
C LEU A 109 6.11 24.14 21.71
N SER A 110 5.69 23.26 22.62
CA SER A 110 5.97 23.41 24.05
C SER A 110 7.44 23.12 24.43
N GLY A 111 8.15 22.38 23.56
CA GLY A 111 9.50 21.91 23.81
C GLY A 111 9.57 20.78 24.84
N GLU A 112 8.44 20.15 25.18
CA GLU A 112 8.43 19.00 26.10
C GLU A 112 9.06 17.77 25.46
N ASN A 113 8.91 17.59 24.14
CA ASN A 113 9.49 16.51 23.35
C ASN A 113 9.24 15.13 23.96
N ARG A 114 8.03 14.88 24.39
CA ARG A 114 7.61 13.62 25.05
C ARG A 114 7.64 12.46 24.10
N TYR A 115 7.26 12.70 22.83
CA TYR A 115 7.17 11.66 21.82
C TYR A 115 8.41 11.71 20.94
N ASN A 116 9.01 10.54 20.70
CA ASN A 116 10.20 10.42 19.88
C ASN A 116 9.99 9.54 18.63
N LEU A 117 8.80 8.97 18.46
CA LEU A 117 8.35 8.30 17.25
C LEU A 117 6.87 8.60 17.01
N TYR A 118 6.50 8.81 15.77
CA TYR A 118 5.14 8.98 15.29
C TYR A 118 4.72 7.76 14.47
N ALA A 119 3.48 7.29 14.66
CA ALA A 119 2.85 6.24 13.87
C ALA A 119 1.42 6.68 13.53
N ALA A 120 1.17 7.07 12.30
CA ALA A 120 -0.13 7.59 11.88
C ALA A 120 -0.30 7.51 10.37
N ASP A 121 -1.50 7.83 9.87
CA ASP A 121 -1.76 7.91 8.46
C ASP A 121 -0.79 8.86 7.73
N ALA A 122 -0.34 8.43 6.55
CA ALA A 122 0.66 9.18 5.79
C ALA A 122 0.08 10.48 5.23
N ALA A 123 -1.09 10.42 4.59
CA ALA A 123 -1.64 11.53 3.82
C ALA A 123 -2.30 12.62 4.68
N GLY A 124 -2.94 12.27 5.78
CA GLY A 124 -3.63 13.24 6.65
C GLY A 124 -2.74 13.78 7.76
N SER A 125 -2.20 12.87 8.55
CA SER A 125 -1.51 13.21 9.80
C SER A 125 -0.03 13.54 9.58
N LEU A 126 0.74 12.61 8.98
CA LEU A 126 2.17 12.82 8.83
C LEU A 126 2.50 13.87 7.77
N SER A 127 1.73 13.95 6.66
CA SER A 127 1.91 14.99 5.64
C SER A 127 1.72 16.40 6.19
N ALA A 128 0.82 16.59 7.16
CA ALA A 128 0.61 17.88 7.83
C ALA A 128 1.80 18.28 8.72
N LEU A 129 2.49 17.32 9.34
CA LEU A 129 3.71 17.57 10.12
C LEU A 129 4.90 17.80 9.20
N LEU A 130 5.02 17.02 8.11
CA LEU A 130 6.04 17.16 7.07
C LEU A 130 5.95 18.55 6.42
N SER A 131 4.75 18.96 6.00
CA SER A 131 4.50 20.30 5.44
C SER A 131 4.84 21.43 6.41
N ALA A 132 4.83 21.17 7.70
CA ALA A 132 5.24 22.14 8.73
C ALA A 132 6.75 22.13 9.02
N GLY A 133 7.52 21.17 8.46
CA GLY A 133 8.95 21.01 8.71
C GLY A 133 9.27 20.39 10.08
N TYR A 134 8.38 19.57 10.62
CA TYR A 134 8.50 18.97 11.95
C TYR A 134 9.05 17.55 11.98
N LEU A 135 9.30 16.95 10.82
CA LEU A 135 9.84 15.61 10.72
C LEU A 135 11.36 15.64 10.44
N ALA A 136 12.07 14.65 10.97
CA ALA A 136 13.48 14.44 10.71
C ALA A 136 13.68 13.75 9.36
N ASP A 137 14.74 14.16 8.65
CA ASP A 137 15.23 13.44 7.48
C ASP A 137 16.02 12.21 7.94
N VAL A 138 15.64 11.03 7.43
CA VAL A 138 16.28 9.75 7.74
C VAL A 138 17.07 9.17 6.55
N SER A 139 17.29 9.96 5.49
CA SER A 139 18.01 9.52 4.28
C SER A 139 19.41 9.02 4.55
N ASP A 140 20.11 9.63 5.52
CA ASP A 140 21.49 9.27 5.93
C ASP A 140 21.53 8.27 7.12
N SER A 141 20.37 7.69 7.51
CA SER A 141 20.31 6.76 8.64
C SER A 141 21.16 5.52 8.42
N ALA A 142 21.93 5.15 9.44
CA ALA A 142 22.71 3.90 9.42
C ALA A 142 21.81 2.66 9.64
N TYR A 143 20.61 2.83 10.17
CA TYR A 143 19.71 1.75 10.58
C TYR A 143 18.45 1.62 9.73
N ILE A 144 17.92 2.75 9.23
CA ILE A 144 16.73 2.77 8.37
C ILE A 144 17.20 2.70 6.92
N ARG A 145 17.26 1.48 6.40
CA ARG A 145 17.90 1.18 5.12
C ARG A 145 16.95 0.41 4.22
N GLY A 146 16.56 1.03 3.10
CA GLY A 146 15.57 0.51 2.17
C GLY A 146 15.92 -0.84 1.51
N GLU A 147 17.21 -1.22 1.47
CA GLU A 147 17.65 -2.52 0.95
C GLU A 147 17.38 -3.69 1.91
N LYS A 148 16.90 -3.44 3.13
CA LYS A 148 16.54 -4.50 4.07
C LYS A 148 15.11 -4.97 3.85
N ALA A 149 14.89 -6.28 3.89
CA ALA A 149 13.60 -6.91 3.60
C ALA A 149 12.43 -6.44 4.50
N TRP A 150 12.71 -5.84 5.64
CA TRP A 150 11.72 -5.30 6.58
C TRP A 150 11.43 -3.82 6.40
N PHE A 151 12.05 -3.17 5.41
CA PHE A 151 11.72 -1.82 4.96
C PHE A 151 11.22 -1.85 3.52
N ASP A 152 10.32 -0.95 3.20
CA ASP A 152 9.79 -0.76 1.86
C ASP A 152 10.56 0.37 1.17
N GLY A 153 11.79 0.07 0.73
CA GLY A 153 12.74 1.04 0.18
C GLY A 153 12.16 1.82 -1.00
N ASP A 154 11.49 1.13 -1.93
CA ASP A 154 10.88 1.73 -3.11
C ASP A 154 9.79 2.74 -2.74
N ILE A 155 8.92 2.41 -1.77
CA ILE A 155 7.89 3.33 -1.25
C ILE A 155 8.53 4.55 -0.59
N MET A 156 9.61 4.34 0.19
CA MET A 156 10.32 5.44 0.83
C MET A 156 11.02 6.34 -0.20
N ASP A 157 11.49 5.78 -1.31
CA ASP A 157 12.12 6.53 -2.40
C ASP A 157 11.10 7.34 -3.19
N GLU A 158 9.93 6.77 -3.50
CA GLU A 158 8.82 7.46 -4.18
C GLU A 158 8.23 8.60 -3.35
N LEU A 159 8.22 8.47 -2.02
CA LEU A 159 7.77 9.50 -1.09
C LEU A 159 8.89 10.47 -0.67
N SER A 160 10.08 10.37 -1.28
CA SER A 160 11.17 11.31 -1.02
C SER A 160 10.84 12.69 -1.58
N ILE A 161 11.25 13.73 -0.85
CA ILE A 161 11.00 15.11 -1.21
C ILE A 161 12.33 15.85 -1.23
N TYR A 162 12.73 16.32 -2.42
CA TYR A 162 14.00 17.00 -2.63
C TYR A 162 15.19 16.21 -2.07
N GLY A 163 15.17 14.87 -2.26
CA GLY A 163 16.19 13.94 -1.80
C GLY A 163 16.11 13.52 -0.32
N GLY A 164 15.28 14.17 0.49
CA GLY A 164 15.06 13.80 1.89
C GLY A 164 13.98 12.73 2.06
N LYS A 165 14.18 11.81 2.99
CA LYS A 165 13.23 10.76 3.39
C LYS A 165 12.70 11.06 4.79
N TYR A 166 11.42 11.36 4.90
CA TYR A 166 10.78 11.79 6.15
C TYR A 166 9.76 10.78 6.67
N LEU A 167 9.28 9.89 5.81
CA LEU A 167 8.33 8.85 6.11
C LEU A 167 9.02 7.49 6.01
N ILE A 168 8.79 6.64 7.00
CA ILE A 168 9.42 5.32 7.11
C ILE A 168 8.33 4.28 6.88
N SER A 169 8.43 3.56 5.76
CA SER A 169 7.62 2.40 5.45
C SER A 169 8.38 1.13 5.84
N SER A 170 7.72 0.23 6.54
CA SER A 170 8.34 -1.00 7.05
C SER A 170 7.30 -2.02 7.48
N SER A 171 7.71 -3.27 7.68
CA SER A 171 6.85 -4.33 8.24
C SER A 171 6.25 -4.00 9.61
N ALA A 172 6.71 -2.94 10.31
CA ALA A 172 6.11 -2.48 11.56
C ALA A 172 4.79 -1.74 11.33
N ALA A 173 4.62 -1.10 10.17
CA ALA A 173 3.45 -0.31 9.80
C ALA A 173 2.72 -0.86 8.56
N ASP A 174 3.36 -1.77 7.82
CA ASP A 174 2.85 -2.54 6.67
C ASP A 174 2.01 -1.74 5.66
N ALA A 175 2.66 -0.77 5.02
CA ALA A 175 2.03 0.04 3.97
C ALA A 175 1.48 -0.81 2.81
N ARG A 176 2.11 -1.95 2.49
CA ARG A 176 1.73 -2.84 1.39
C ARG A 176 0.36 -3.50 1.60
N SER A 177 -0.12 -3.62 2.84
CA SER A 177 -1.47 -4.12 3.11
C SER A 177 -2.58 -3.22 2.53
N ASN A 178 -2.27 -1.95 2.27
CA ASN A 178 -3.19 -1.00 1.64
C ASN A 178 -2.97 -0.85 0.12
N ALA A 179 -2.24 -1.79 -0.50
CA ALA A 179 -2.17 -1.87 -1.95
C ALA A 179 -3.53 -2.27 -2.53
N ALA A 180 -3.97 -1.53 -3.56
CA ALA A 180 -5.18 -1.84 -4.30
C ALA A 180 -4.94 -3.03 -5.25
N ALA A 181 -5.92 -3.92 -5.31
CA ALA A 181 -5.91 -5.11 -6.14
C ALA A 181 -7.30 -5.34 -6.77
N ILE A 182 -7.34 -6.05 -7.88
CA ILE A 182 -8.58 -6.63 -8.37
C ILE A 182 -8.86 -7.91 -7.58
N VAL A 183 -10.03 -7.98 -6.97
CA VAL A 183 -10.54 -9.17 -6.29
C VAL A 183 -11.60 -9.83 -7.16
N TYR A 184 -11.62 -11.15 -7.23
CA TYR A 184 -12.64 -11.87 -7.98
C TYR A 184 -13.16 -13.09 -7.23
N ASN A 185 -14.42 -13.41 -7.49
CA ASN A 185 -15.06 -14.61 -6.96
C ASN A 185 -14.69 -15.83 -7.81
N ARG A 186 -13.78 -16.68 -7.30
CA ARG A 186 -13.30 -17.87 -8.02
C ARG A 186 -14.43 -18.84 -8.35
N SER A 187 -15.33 -19.05 -7.41
CA SER A 187 -16.44 -20.00 -7.62
C SER A 187 -17.33 -19.55 -8.77
N LEU A 188 -17.54 -18.26 -8.95
CA LEU A 188 -18.26 -17.72 -10.11
C LEU A 188 -17.41 -17.79 -11.37
N ALA A 189 -16.12 -17.46 -11.31
CA ALA A 189 -15.22 -17.54 -12.46
C ALA A 189 -15.15 -18.95 -13.05
N GLU A 190 -15.23 -20.00 -12.22
CA GLU A 190 -15.25 -21.40 -12.66
C GLU A 190 -16.54 -21.77 -13.42
N THR A 191 -17.63 -20.99 -13.29
CA THR A 191 -18.91 -21.21 -13.99
C THR A 191 -19.01 -20.42 -15.29
N VAL A 192 -18.09 -19.51 -15.55
CA VAL A 192 -18.06 -18.64 -16.72
C VAL A 192 -17.06 -19.19 -17.74
N ASP A 193 -17.45 -19.24 -19.01
CA ASP A 193 -16.56 -19.56 -20.12
C ASP A 193 -15.70 -18.33 -20.45
N LEU A 194 -14.61 -18.16 -19.69
CA LEU A 194 -13.71 -17.01 -19.87
C LEU A 194 -12.99 -17.11 -21.22
N PRO A 195 -12.79 -15.99 -21.95
CA PRO A 195 -12.31 -15.97 -23.31
C PRO A 195 -10.78 -16.12 -23.40
N PHE A 196 -10.21 -17.09 -22.69
CA PHE A 196 -8.78 -17.36 -22.64
C PHE A 196 -8.44 -18.70 -23.27
N ALA A 197 -7.16 -18.91 -23.59
CA ALA A 197 -6.71 -20.19 -24.13
C ALA A 197 -6.84 -21.32 -23.10
N ASP A 198 -7.00 -22.56 -23.61
CA ASP A 198 -7.14 -23.76 -22.76
C ASP A 198 -6.01 -23.84 -21.71
N GLY A 199 -6.40 -23.96 -20.46
CA GLY A 199 -5.50 -24.07 -19.31
C GLY A 199 -4.93 -22.76 -18.78
N GLN A 200 -5.30 -21.60 -19.35
CA GLN A 200 -4.99 -20.30 -18.76
C GLN A 200 -5.97 -19.96 -17.64
N THR A 201 -5.44 -19.43 -16.55
CA THR A 201 -6.20 -18.84 -15.44
C THR A 201 -5.96 -17.35 -15.40
N LEU A 202 -6.85 -16.59 -14.73
CA LEU A 202 -6.64 -15.15 -14.46
C LEU A 202 -5.30 -14.88 -13.79
N ALA A 203 -4.94 -15.71 -12.79
CA ALA A 203 -3.66 -15.60 -12.10
C ALA A 203 -2.48 -15.90 -13.04
N SER A 204 -2.60 -16.91 -13.95
CA SER A 204 -1.53 -17.21 -14.91
C SER A 204 -1.31 -16.07 -15.91
N LEU A 205 -2.37 -15.42 -16.37
CA LEU A 205 -2.28 -14.23 -17.22
C LEU A 205 -1.60 -13.06 -16.48
N ALA A 206 -1.98 -12.83 -15.24
CA ALA A 206 -1.36 -11.79 -14.43
C ALA A 206 0.14 -12.05 -14.22
N LEU A 207 0.52 -13.29 -13.89
CA LEU A 207 1.93 -13.68 -13.71
C LEU A 207 2.75 -13.67 -15.01
N ALA A 208 2.09 -13.82 -16.16
CA ALA A 208 2.72 -13.69 -17.47
C ALA A 208 2.87 -12.22 -17.94
N GLY A 209 2.29 -11.27 -17.21
CA GLY A 209 2.26 -9.87 -17.61
C GLY A 209 1.15 -9.50 -18.60
N ASP A 210 0.16 -10.37 -18.80
CA ASP A 210 -0.91 -10.21 -19.81
C ASP A 210 -2.24 -9.73 -19.24
N PHE A 211 -2.29 -9.36 -17.94
CA PHE A 211 -3.51 -8.84 -17.32
C PHE A 211 -3.63 -7.33 -17.55
N THR A 212 -4.36 -6.99 -18.61
CA THR A 212 -4.60 -5.62 -19.07
C THR A 212 -6.05 -5.21 -18.86
N VAL A 213 -6.35 -3.92 -19.06
CA VAL A 213 -7.74 -3.40 -19.10
C VAL A 213 -8.59 -4.18 -20.11
N GLU A 214 -8.02 -4.51 -21.29
CA GLU A 214 -8.72 -5.30 -22.31
C GLU A 214 -9.01 -6.73 -21.81
N THR A 215 -8.05 -7.36 -21.12
CA THR A 215 -8.19 -8.70 -20.55
C THR A 215 -9.28 -8.73 -19.46
N LEU A 216 -9.27 -7.75 -18.55
CA LEU A 216 -10.30 -7.61 -17.53
C LEU A 216 -11.68 -7.37 -18.16
N LEU A 217 -11.76 -6.50 -19.16
CA LEU A 217 -13.00 -6.19 -19.85
C LEU A 217 -13.54 -7.39 -20.63
N ALA A 218 -12.68 -8.16 -21.30
CA ALA A 218 -13.08 -9.39 -21.97
C ALA A 218 -13.67 -10.42 -20.99
N ALA A 219 -13.05 -10.61 -19.83
CA ALA A 219 -13.56 -11.47 -18.76
C ALA A 219 -14.88 -10.94 -18.17
N SER A 220 -14.99 -9.62 -17.98
CA SER A 220 -16.19 -8.95 -17.48
C SER A 220 -17.37 -9.15 -18.43
N ARG A 221 -17.17 -9.00 -19.73
CA ARG A 221 -18.21 -9.23 -20.76
C ARG A 221 -18.65 -10.69 -20.81
N ALA A 222 -17.74 -11.64 -20.62
CA ALA A 222 -18.08 -13.05 -20.56
C ALA A 222 -18.94 -13.42 -19.33
N ALA A 223 -18.75 -12.71 -18.23
CA ALA A 223 -19.48 -12.93 -16.98
C ALA A 223 -20.84 -12.19 -16.93
N TYR A 224 -21.02 -11.17 -17.75
CA TYR A 224 -22.21 -10.32 -17.67
C TYR A 224 -23.49 -11.07 -18.06
N VAL A 225 -24.50 -10.98 -17.18
CA VAL A 225 -25.81 -11.59 -17.42
C VAL A 225 -26.87 -10.50 -17.35
N VAL A 226 -27.55 -10.29 -18.48
CA VAL A 226 -28.74 -9.41 -18.54
C VAL A 226 -29.90 -10.06 -17.80
N PRO A 227 -30.51 -9.39 -16.81
CA PRO A 227 -31.63 -9.95 -16.07
C PRO A 227 -32.83 -10.16 -16.98
N THR A 228 -33.58 -11.26 -16.74
CA THR A 228 -34.88 -11.48 -17.34
C THR A 228 -35.90 -10.47 -16.82
N GLU A 229 -37.03 -10.29 -17.53
CA GLU A 229 -38.09 -9.38 -17.11
C GLU A 229 -38.63 -9.75 -15.71
N GLU A 230 -38.73 -11.05 -15.39
CA GLU A 230 -39.14 -11.54 -14.08
C GLU A 230 -38.12 -11.18 -12.99
N GLN A 231 -36.82 -11.30 -13.29
CA GLN A 231 -35.75 -10.90 -12.38
C GLN A 231 -35.74 -9.37 -12.16
N ARG A 232 -35.98 -8.56 -13.20
CA ARG A 232 -36.14 -7.11 -13.06
C ARG A 232 -37.31 -6.71 -12.18
N LEU A 233 -38.45 -7.37 -12.32
CA LEU A 233 -39.62 -7.10 -11.49
C LEU A 233 -39.39 -7.48 -10.01
N LEU A 234 -38.61 -8.52 -9.76
CA LEU A 234 -38.20 -8.88 -8.41
C LEU A 234 -37.12 -7.94 -7.87
N ALA A 235 -36.26 -7.43 -8.74
CA ALA A 235 -35.15 -6.56 -8.43
C ALA A 235 -35.57 -5.10 -8.13
N GLU A 236 -36.71 -4.60 -8.60
CA GLU A 236 -37.27 -3.30 -8.20
C GLU A 236 -37.37 -3.12 -6.67
N ALA A 237 -37.32 -4.22 -5.92
CA ALA A 237 -37.27 -4.20 -4.46
C ALA A 237 -35.80 -4.26 -3.90
N TYR A 238 -34.82 -4.75 -4.67
CA TYR A 238 -33.47 -5.11 -4.17
C TYR A 238 -32.31 -4.79 -5.12
N GLY A 239 -32.52 -4.04 -6.19
CA GLY A 239 -31.51 -3.73 -7.22
C GLY A 239 -32.03 -4.08 -8.63
N ASP A 240 -31.22 -3.88 -9.68
CA ASP A 240 -31.63 -4.10 -11.07
C ASP A 240 -31.65 -5.58 -11.52
N GLY A 241 -31.14 -6.48 -10.65
CA GLY A 241 -31.10 -7.93 -10.89
C GLY A 241 -30.12 -8.39 -11.95
N ALA A 242 -29.26 -7.49 -12.45
CA ALA A 242 -28.17 -7.84 -13.34
C ALA A 242 -27.03 -8.51 -12.57
N PHE A 243 -26.29 -9.38 -13.26
CA PHE A 243 -24.98 -9.83 -12.80
C PHE A 243 -23.93 -9.13 -13.63
N TYR A 244 -23.11 -8.32 -12.98
CA TYR A 244 -22.09 -7.52 -13.63
C TYR A 244 -20.75 -8.25 -13.74
N GLY A 245 -19.98 -7.92 -14.77
CA GLY A 245 -18.59 -8.39 -14.87
C GLY A 245 -17.70 -7.70 -13.86
N PHE A 246 -17.78 -6.37 -13.77
CA PHE A 246 -16.94 -5.56 -12.91
C PHE A 246 -17.76 -4.54 -12.11
N SER A 247 -17.40 -4.37 -10.84
CA SER A 247 -17.94 -3.31 -9.99
C SER A 247 -16.83 -2.45 -9.41
N TYR A 248 -17.09 -1.16 -9.24
CA TYR A 248 -16.15 -0.21 -8.66
C TYR A 248 -16.88 0.87 -7.86
N ASP A 249 -16.14 1.56 -7.02
CA ASP A 249 -16.55 2.80 -6.36
C ASP A 249 -15.83 4.00 -7.00
N SER A 250 -16.33 5.20 -6.78
CA SER A 250 -15.66 6.42 -7.25
C SER A 250 -14.24 6.59 -6.69
N ALA A 251 -13.95 6.05 -5.51
CA ALA A 251 -12.61 6.03 -4.91
C ALA A 251 -11.64 5.09 -5.65
N ASP A 252 -12.15 4.13 -6.42
CA ASP A 252 -11.33 3.17 -7.18
C ASP A 252 -10.77 3.75 -8.48
N ILE A 253 -11.26 4.92 -8.89
CA ILE A 253 -10.87 5.55 -10.15
C ILE A 253 -9.39 5.89 -10.18
N PHE A 254 -8.85 6.44 -9.08
CA PHE A 254 -7.44 6.75 -8.98
C PHE A 254 -6.55 5.49 -8.94
N PRO A 255 -6.84 4.46 -8.13
CA PRO A 255 -6.18 3.16 -8.23
C PRO A 255 -6.18 2.57 -9.66
N LEU A 256 -7.31 2.56 -10.35
CA LEU A 256 -7.41 2.06 -11.73
C LEU A 256 -6.58 2.91 -12.71
N TYR A 257 -6.60 4.25 -12.56
CA TYR A 257 -5.78 5.16 -13.33
C TYR A 257 -4.30 4.91 -13.10
N PHE A 258 -3.89 4.68 -11.85
CA PHE A 258 -2.52 4.38 -11.47
C PHE A 258 -2.07 3.02 -12.03
N GLY A 259 -2.90 1.98 -11.91
CA GLY A 259 -2.66 0.67 -12.51
C GLY A 259 -2.50 0.71 -14.03
N ALA A 260 -3.21 1.61 -14.72
CA ALA A 260 -3.06 1.87 -16.15
C ALA A 260 -1.77 2.67 -16.50
N GLY A 261 -0.83 2.84 -15.56
CA GLY A 261 0.41 3.58 -15.75
C GLY A 261 0.27 5.09 -15.55
N GLY A 262 -0.86 5.55 -15.01
CA GLY A 262 -1.08 6.95 -14.69
C GLY A 262 -0.41 7.33 -13.37
N ASN A 263 0.19 8.51 -13.33
CA ASN A 263 0.61 9.19 -12.12
C ASN A 263 0.26 10.67 -12.26
N PHE A 264 0.31 11.41 -11.16
CA PHE A 264 0.11 12.85 -11.22
C PHE A 264 1.39 13.61 -10.92
N VAL A 265 2.19 13.12 -9.98
CA VAL A 265 3.51 13.66 -9.67
C VAL A 265 4.57 12.62 -9.98
N THR A 266 5.59 13.03 -10.73
CA THR A 266 6.77 12.23 -11.00
C THR A 266 7.97 12.83 -10.29
N THR A 267 8.81 11.98 -9.75
CA THR A 267 10.09 12.37 -9.15
C THR A 267 11.21 11.94 -10.09
N ASP A 268 12.02 12.90 -10.53
CA ASP A 268 13.25 12.64 -11.29
C ASP A 268 14.41 13.27 -10.53
N ALA A 269 15.19 12.44 -9.90
CA ALA A 269 16.23 12.82 -8.92
C ALA A 269 15.66 13.78 -7.86
N ASP A 270 16.11 15.03 -7.83
CA ASP A 270 15.65 16.05 -6.87
C ASP A 270 14.51 16.94 -7.44
N THR A 271 13.96 16.60 -8.62
CA THR A 271 12.98 17.44 -9.29
C THR A 271 11.60 16.76 -9.28
N LEU A 272 10.64 17.44 -8.67
CA LEU A 272 9.23 17.04 -8.73
C LEU A 272 8.56 17.69 -9.94
N SER A 273 7.93 16.89 -10.78
CA SER A 273 7.20 17.38 -11.95
C SER A 273 5.78 16.82 -12.00
N ILE A 274 4.85 17.67 -12.48
CA ILE A 274 3.45 17.26 -12.62
C ILE A 274 3.25 16.73 -14.03
N VAL A 275 2.63 15.56 -14.14
CA VAL A 275 2.33 14.89 -15.40
C VAL A 275 1.66 15.85 -16.40
N SER A 276 1.92 15.67 -17.69
CA SER A 276 1.27 16.48 -18.72
C SER A 276 -0.22 16.11 -18.87
N LEU A 277 -1.05 17.09 -19.28
CA LEU A 277 -2.46 16.85 -19.56
C LEU A 277 -2.67 15.75 -20.63
N SER A 278 -1.75 15.61 -21.59
CA SER A 278 -1.83 14.54 -22.61
C SER A 278 -1.61 13.17 -22.02
N ALA A 279 -0.60 12.99 -21.16
CA ALA A 279 -0.34 11.72 -20.49
C ALA A 279 -1.48 11.34 -19.53
N LEU A 280 -2.01 12.33 -18.77
CA LEU A 280 -3.17 12.11 -17.92
C LEU A 280 -4.37 11.59 -18.73
N ARG A 281 -4.68 12.23 -19.88
CA ARG A 281 -5.78 11.79 -20.75
C ARG A 281 -5.60 10.39 -21.30
N GLU A 282 -4.38 10.01 -21.63
CA GLU A 282 -4.07 8.70 -22.20
C GLU A 282 -4.39 7.58 -21.21
N CYS A 283 -3.95 7.69 -19.95
CA CYS A 283 -4.26 6.69 -18.91
C CYS A 283 -5.76 6.74 -18.51
N LEU A 284 -6.35 7.94 -18.42
CA LEU A 284 -7.76 8.09 -18.10
C LEU A 284 -8.67 7.46 -19.19
N ALA A 285 -8.25 7.46 -20.46
CA ALA A 285 -8.99 6.80 -21.52
C ALA A 285 -9.09 5.27 -21.33
N ALA A 286 -8.05 4.64 -20.76
CA ALA A 286 -8.10 3.23 -20.44
C ALA A 286 -9.12 2.94 -19.31
N VAL A 287 -9.13 3.79 -18.28
CA VAL A 287 -10.13 3.70 -17.20
C VAL A 287 -11.55 3.90 -17.74
N LYS A 288 -11.76 4.90 -18.60
CA LYS A 288 -13.05 5.13 -19.27
C LYS A 288 -13.54 3.91 -20.05
N THR A 289 -12.63 3.25 -20.77
CA THR A 289 -12.98 2.03 -21.52
C THR A 289 -13.56 0.95 -20.61
N LEU A 290 -13.08 0.85 -19.37
CA LEU A 290 -13.58 -0.11 -18.38
C LEU A 290 -14.88 0.39 -17.73
N THR A 291 -14.91 1.65 -17.26
CA THR A 291 -16.02 2.17 -16.44
C THR A 291 -17.27 2.52 -17.24
N GLU A 292 -17.15 2.82 -18.55
CA GLU A 292 -18.26 3.14 -19.44
C GLU A 292 -18.84 1.90 -20.16
N ASP A 293 -18.27 0.70 -19.94
CA ASP A 293 -18.79 -0.53 -20.54
C ASP A 293 -20.07 -0.98 -19.85
N GLU A 294 -21.05 -1.49 -20.63
CA GLU A 294 -22.36 -1.93 -20.12
C GLU A 294 -22.29 -3.06 -19.12
N THR A 295 -21.16 -3.77 -19.04
CA THR A 295 -20.90 -4.88 -18.12
C THR A 295 -20.31 -4.44 -16.79
N THR A 296 -20.11 -3.13 -16.63
CA THR A 296 -19.51 -2.51 -15.45
C THR A 296 -20.54 -1.65 -14.70
N VAL A 297 -20.46 -1.66 -13.37
CA VAL A 297 -21.37 -0.87 -12.52
C VAL A 297 -20.58 -0.09 -11.46
N GLU A 298 -20.95 1.19 -11.27
CA GLU A 298 -20.50 1.99 -10.13
C GLU A 298 -21.36 1.63 -8.91
N ASN A 299 -20.94 0.61 -8.17
CA ASN A 299 -21.62 0.14 -6.96
C ASN A 299 -20.61 -0.64 -6.08
N ALA A 300 -20.17 -0.03 -4.98
CA ALA A 300 -19.23 -0.62 -4.04
C ALA A 300 -19.68 -1.96 -3.43
N TYR A 301 -20.99 -2.22 -3.40
CA TYR A 301 -21.55 -3.40 -2.73
C TYR A 301 -21.84 -4.57 -3.68
N ALA A 302 -21.88 -4.34 -4.99
CA ALA A 302 -22.30 -5.37 -5.95
C ALA A 302 -21.45 -6.65 -5.86
N PHE A 303 -20.15 -6.53 -5.62
CA PHE A 303 -19.27 -7.69 -5.45
C PHE A 303 -19.60 -8.45 -4.16
N SER A 304 -19.68 -7.79 -3.02
CA SER A 304 -19.96 -8.43 -1.72
C SER A 304 -21.35 -9.04 -1.64
N GLU A 305 -22.31 -8.53 -2.42
CA GLU A 305 -23.64 -9.08 -2.59
C GLU A 305 -23.70 -10.24 -3.60
N GLY A 306 -22.58 -10.58 -4.23
CA GLY A 306 -22.49 -11.65 -5.24
C GLY A 306 -23.11 -11.28 -6.59
N ALA A 307 -23.27 -9.98 -6.87
CA ALA A 307 -23.83 -9.45 -8.11
C ALA A 307 -22.76 -8.99 -9.12
N ALA A 308 -21.47 -9.16 -8.81
CA ALA A 308 -20.36 -8.89 -9.72
C ALA A 308 -19.27 -9.96 -9.61
N LEU A 309 -18.55 -10.20 -10.73
CA LEU A 309 -17.41 -11.14 -10.74
C LEU A 309 -16.15 -10.52 -10.18
N PHE A 310 -15.84 -9.26 -10.55
CA PHE A 310 -14.66 -8.53 -10.18
C PHE A 310 -14.98 -7.24 -9.43
N SER A 311 -14.10 -6.84 -8.53
CA SER A 311 -14.12 -5.51 -7.91
C SER A 311 -12.71 -5.07 -7.50
N VAL A 312 -12.53 -3.76 -7.23
CA VAL A 312 -11.30 -3.22 -6.64
C VAL A 312 -11.41 -3.27 -5.12
N HIS A 313 -10.36 -3.72 -4.45
CA HIS A 313 -10.25 -3.69 -3.00
C HIS A 313 -8.82 -3.53 -2.54
N LYS A 314 -8.61 -3.02 -1.34
CA LYS A 314 -7.30 -3.05 -0.67
C LYS A 314 -7.02 -4.45 -0.12
N LEU A 315 -5.77 -4.85 -0.08
CA LEU A 315 -5.38 -6.15 0.49
C LEU A 315 -5.81 -6.29 1.96
N SER A 316 -5.80 -5.19 2.72
CA SER A 316 -6.28 -5.15 4.11
C SER A 316 -7.76 -5.51 4.27
N GLU A 317 -8.59 -5.34 3.23
CA GLU A 317 -10.02 -5.64 3.24
C GLU A 317 -10.34 -7.11 2.94
N ILE A 318 -9.38 -7.86 2.36
CA ILE A 318 -9.57 -9.24 1.89
C ILE A 318 -10.10 -10.16 2.98
N HIS A 319 -9.61 -9.99 4.21
CA HIS A 319 -10.04 -10.84 5.33
C HIS A 319 -11.56 -10.69 5.61
N SER A 320 -12.07 -9.47 5.62
CA SER A 320 -13.49 -9.20 5.83
C SER A 320 -14.36 -9.64 4.64
N ILE A 321 -13.84 -9.50 3.42
CA ILE A 321 -14.54 -9.98 2.21
C ILE A 321 -14.73 -11.51 2.25
N ARG A 322 -13.74 -12.26 2.76
CA ARG A 322 -13.81 -13.71 2.91
C ARG A 322 -14.91 -14.18 3.88
N GLU A 323 -15.40 -13.33 4.77
CA GLU A 323 -16.53 -13.64 5.63
C GLU A 323 -17.85 -13.78 4.83
N THR A 324 -17.95 -13.09 3.70
CA THR A 324 -19.13 -13.13 2.81
C THR A 324 -18.89 -14.01 1.58
N ILE A 325 -17.70 -13.92 0.96
CA ILE A 325 -17.31 -14.69 -0.22
C ILE A 325 -16.06 -15.49 0.12
N THR A 326 -16.23 -16.77 0.45
CA THR A 326 -15.15 -17.60 0.98
C THR A 326 -14.05 -17.95 -0.04
N ASN A 327 -14.39 -18.05 -1.34
CA ASN A 327 -13.46 -18.46 -2.41
C ASN A 327 -13.20 -17.27 -3.34
N ILE A 328 -12.32 -16.38 -2.91
CA ILE A 328 -11.84 -15.25 -3.71
C ILE A 328 -10.41 -15.44 -4.17
N GLY A 329 -10.06 -14.80 -5.27
CA GLY A 329 -8.70 -14.64 -5.76
C GLY A 329 -8.33 -13.17 -5.88
N ILE A 330 -7.03 -12.89 -5.91
CA ILE A 330 -6.47 -11.56 -6.10
C ILE A 330 -5.72 -11.47 -7.42
N LEU A 331 -5.69 -10.28 -8.00
CA LEU A 331 -4.97 -9.95 -9.24
C LEU A 331 -4.40 -8.54 -9.10
N PRO A 332 -3.33 -8.18 -9.83
CA PRO A 332 -2.88 -6.80 -9.88
C PRO A 332 -3.94 -5.89 -10.51
N LEU A 333 -3.81 -4.58 -10.32
CA LEU A 333 -4.55 -3.61 -11.13
C LEU A 333 -4.20 -3.81 -12.60
N PRO A 334 -5.17 -3.67 -13.53
CA PRO A 334 -4.94 -3.95 -14.93
C PRO A 334 -4.05 -2.88 -15.56
N LYS A 335 -3.06 -3.32 -16.35
CA LYS A 335 -2.22 -2.43 -17.16
C LYS A 335 -2.99 -1.89 -18.36
N LYS A 336 -2.56 -0.75 -18.89
CA LYS A 336 -3.12 -0.23 -20.13
C LYS A 336 -2.75 -1.13 -21.32
N THR A 337 -1.49 -1.56 -21.43
CA THR A 337 -0.99 -2.49 -22.46
C THR A 337 -0.09 -3.58 -21.86
N ALA A 338 0.15 -4.68 -22.60
CA ALA A 338 0.96 -5.79 -22.13
C ALA A 338 2.45 -5.42 -21.95
N GLU A 339 2.94 -4.43 -22.69
CA GLU A 339 4.34 -3.99 -22.68
C GLU A 339 4.69 -3.12 -21.45
N GLU A 340 3.69 -2.62 -20.73
CA GLU A 340 3.90 -1.81 -19.53
C GLU A 340 4.13 -2.70 -18.30
N ASP A 341 4.70 -2.13 -17.26
CA ASP A 341 4.83 -2.80 -15.95
C ASP A 341 3.53 -2.68 -15.14
N TYR A 342 3.35 -3.55 -14.15
CA TYR A 342 2.29 -3.39 -13.17
C TYR A 342 2.64 -2.30 -12.17
N HIS A 343 1.60 -1.60 -11.71
CA HIS A 343 1.68 -0.61 -10.64
C HIS A 343 0.58 -0.91 -9.62
N SER A 344 0.97 -1.33 -8.43
CA SER A 344 0.07 -1.62 -7.31
C SER A 344 -0.04 -0.38 -6.44
N TYR A 345 -1.10 0.41 -6.63
CA TYR A 345 -1.33 1.65 -5.90
C TYR A 345 -1.52 1.42 -4.41
N ILE A 346 -0.80 2.17 -3.58
CA ILE A 346 -0.97 2.20 -2.12
C ILE A 346 -1.80 3.42 -1.73
N ASP A 347 -2.91 3.17 -1.05
CA ASP A 347 -3.79 4.21 -0.51
C ASP A 347 -3.17 4.86 0.74
N LEU A 348 -2.48 5.99 0.54
CA LEU A 348 -1.79 6.71 1.60
C LEU A 348 -2.73 7.33 2.65
N ALA A 349 -4.02 7.51 2.35
CA ALA A 349 -5.00 8.06 3.29
C ALA A 349 -5.33 7.07 4.43
N HIS A 350 -5.15 5.76 4.16
CA HIS A 350 -5.39 4.69 5.13
C HIS A 350 -4.11 3.91 5.46
N THR A 351 -2.95 4.46 5.10
CA THR A 351 -1.68 3.79 5.32
C THR A 351 -0.95 4.41 6.49
N THR A 352 -0.80 3.63 7.56
CA THR A 352 0.08 4.00 8.67
C THR A 352 1.54 3.98 8.21
N MET A 353 2.27 5.04 8.50
CA MET A 353 3.73 5.11 8.36
C MET A 353 4.35 5.57 9.67
N LEU A 354 5.67 5.42 9.77
CA LEU A 354 6.43 5.94 10.89
C LEU A 354 7.15 7.22 10.50
N ALA A 355 7.36 8.12 11.48
CA ALA A 355 8.18 9.31 11.30
C ALA A 355 8.84 9.70 12.63
N ILE A 356 10.05 10.26 12.56
CA ILE A 356 10.78 10.76 13.72
C ILE A 356 10.58 12.28 13.81
N PRO A 357 10.20 12.82 14.98
CA PRO A 357 10.17 14.27 15.17
C PRO A 357 11.53 14.92 14.95
N LYS A 358 11.60 16.08 14.27
CA LYS A 358 12.88 16.80 14.01
C LYS A 358 13.65 17.17 15.30
N ASN A 359 12.94 17.38 16.38
CA ASN A 359 13.51 17.74 17.69
C ASN A 359 13.67 16.54 18.65
N ALA A 360 13.53 15.30 18.16
CA ALA A 360 13.72 14.12 18.98
C ALA A 360 15.14 14.04 19.53
N ALA A 361 15.25 13.76 20.83
CA ALA A 361 16.53 13.54 21.46
C ALA A 361 17.07 12.14 21.09
N GLU A 362 18.38 12.02 20.92
CA GLU A 362 19.08 10.76 20.64
C GLU A 362 18.54 10.01 19.40
N PRO A 363 18.44 10.65 18.21
CA PRO A 363 17.79 10.08 17.02
C PRO A 363 18.39 8.72 16.61
N VAL A 364 19.68 8.51 16.79
CA VAL A 364 20.36 7.25 16.45
C VAL A 364 19.80 6.07 17.26
N LYS A 365 19.45 6.27 18.53
CA LYS A 365 18.81 5.23 19.36
C LYS A 365 17.39 4.92 18.86
N ILE A 366 16.66 5.95 18.44
CA ILE A 366 15.31 5.81 17.88
C ILE A 366 15.38 5.03 16.58
N GLU A 367 16.26 5.41 15.65
CA GLU A 367 16.47 4.72 14.37
C GLU A 367 16.83 3.24 14.58
N TYR A 368 17.72 2.95 15.52
CA TYR A 368 18.06 1.57 15.89
C TYR A 368 16.84 0.79 16.36
N LEU A 369 16.05 1.35 17.28
CA LEU A 369 14.85 0.70 17.80
C LEU A 369 13.77 0.52 16.73
N VAL A 370 13.59 1.49 15.85
CA VAL A 370 12.70 1.38 14.67
C VAL A 370 13.14 0.23 13.77
N SER A 371 14.44 0.13 13.47
CA SER A 371 14.96 -0.98 12.65
C SER A 371 14.77 -2.34 13.32
N ARG A 372 14.97 -2.43 14.65
CA ARG A 372 14.71 -3.68 15.40
C ARG A 372 13.23 -4.04 15.42
N MET A 373 12.36 -3.04 15.61
CA MET A 373 10.91 -3.23 15.57
C MET A 373 10.45 -3.71 14.20
N ALA A 374 10.94 -3.10 13.13
CA ALA A 374 10.63 -3.50 11.76
C ALA A 374 11.09 -4.94 11.48
N PHE A 375 12.33 -5.31 11.86
CA PHE A 375 12.83 -6.68 11.73
C PHE A 375 11.98 -7.70 12.48
N LEU A 376 11.60 -7.42 13.73
CA LEU A 376 10.73 -8.30 14.51
C LEU A 376 9.34 -8.38 13.88
N SER A 377 8.80 -7.28 13.35
CA SER A 377 7.50 -7.25 12.67
C SER A 377 7.50 -8.11 11.41
N TYR A 378 8.57 -8.11 10.63
CA TYR A 378 8.76 -9.00 9.49
C TYR A 378 8.57 -10.48 9.88
N GLY A 379 8.94 -10.87 11.12
CA GLY A 379 8.74 -12.23 11.62
C GLY A 379 7.40 -12.48 12.32
N TYR A 380 6.78 -11.46 12.90
CA TYR A 380 5.57 -11.61 13.71
C TYR A 380 4.28 -11.13 13.02
N ILE A 381 4.35 -10.07 12.23
CA ILE A 381 3.20 -9.37 11.66
C ILE A 381 2.96 -9.81 10.21
N GLU A 382 3.97 -9.72 9.36
CA GLU A 382 3.84 -10.00 7.93
C GLU A 382 3.29 -11.40 7.61
N PRO A 383 3.69 -12.51 8.30
CA PRO A 383 3.10 -13.81 8.04
C PRO A 383 1.59 -13.88 8.35
N VAL A 384 1.11 -13.08 9.32
CA VAL A 384 -0.33 -13.03 9.65
C VAL A 384 -1.09 -12.33 8.54
N LEU A 385 -0.61 -11.17 8.08
CA LEU A 385 -1.22 -10.41 7.01
C LEU A 385 -1.22 -11.19 5.70
N ARG A 386 -0.10 -11.83 5.36
CA ARG A 386 -0.01 -12.73 4.20
C ARG A 386 -1.06 -13.84 4.26
N GLN A 387 -1.21 -14.51 5.40
CA GLN A 387 -2.21 -15.56 5.59
C GLN A 387 -3.65 -15.03 5.48
N GLN A 388 -3.92 -13.81 5.95
CA GLN A 388 -5.22 -13.18 5.83
C GLN A 388 -5.60 -12.91 4.37
N VAL A 389 -4.62 -12.49 3.55
CA VAL A 389 -4.82 -12.20 2.13
C VAL A 389 -4.95 -13.48 1.30
N THR A 390 -4.02 -14.43 1.45
CA THR A 390 -3.90 -15.58 0.55
C THR A 390 -4.69 -16.81 1.02
N ALA A 391 -5.01 -16.88 2.32
CA ALA A 391 -5.56 -18.07 2.96
C ALA A 391 -4.78 -19.37 2.62
N GLY A 392 -3.48 -19.24 2.32
CA GLY A 392 -2.60 -20.34 1.93
C GLY A 392 -2.75 -20.80 0.48
N ASN A 393 -3.44 -20.04 -0.37
CA ASN A 393 -3.56 -20.36 -1.79
C ASN A 393 -2.24 -20.05 -2.53
N ALA A 394 -1.67 -21.04 -3.23
CA ALA A 394 -0.37 -20.91 -3.86
C ALA A 394 -0.34 -19.94 -5.06
N GLU A 395 -1.45 -19.74 -5.76
CA GLU A 395 -1.54 -18.72 -6.83
C GLU A 395 -1.59 -17.33 -6.22
N ASP A 396 -2.42 -17.12 -5.18
CA ASP A 396 -2.51 -15.85 -4.47
C ASP A 396 -1.18 -15.47 -3.81
N GLU A 397 -0.39 -16.43 -3.32
CA GLU A 397 0.96 -16.17 -2.80
C GLU A 397 1.89 -15.56 -3.85
N LYS A 398 1.83 -16.06 -5.10
CA LYS A 398 2.62 -15.50 -6.19
C LYS A 398 2.11 -14.12 -6.61
N ILE A 399 0.80 -13.94 -6.68
CA ILE A 399 0.20 -12.63 -6.99
C ILE A 399 0.52 -11.63 -5.88
N LEU A 400 0.43 -12.03 -4.60
CA LEU A 400 0.80 -11.15 -3.49
C LEU A 400 2.27 -10.71 -3.58
N SER A 401 3.17 -11.62 -3.99
CA SER A 401 4.57 -11.25 -4.23
C SER A 401 4.70 -10.25 -5.39
N LEU A 402 3.98 -10.46 -6.50
CA LEU A 402 3.94 -9.52 -7.62
C LEU A 402 3.42 -8.14 -7.17
N LEU A 403 2.34 -8.09 -6.38
CA LEU A 403 1.79 -6.84 -5.84
C LEU A 403 2.79 -6.12 -4.93
N ALA A 404 3.54 -6.87 -4.12
CA ALA A 404 4.56 -6.31 -3.26
C ALA A 404 5.76 -5.75 -4.04
N ASP A 405 6.18 -6.44 -5.11
CA ASP A 405 7.30 -6.02 -5.97
C ASP A 405 6.95 -4.82 -6.88
N THR A 406 5.66 -4.57 -7.08
CA THR A 406 5.13 -3.47 -7.91
C THR A 406 4.37 -2.41 -7.12
N ALA A 407 4.47 -2.47 -5.78
CA ALA A 407 3.84 -1.51 -4.88
C ALA A 407 4.42 -0.11 -5.08
N ALA A 408 3.57 0.87 -5.29
CA ALA A 408 3.95 2.22 -5.63
C ALA A 408 2.97 3.26 -5.08
N CYS A 409 3.45 4.49 -4.90
CA CYS A 409 2.69 5.62 -4.39
C CYS A 409 2.77 6.81 -5.35
N ASP A 410 1.83 7.73 -5.23
CA ASP A 410 1.91 9.05 -5.87
C ASP A 410 2.00 10.14 -4.80
N LEU A 411 2.99 11.02 -4.92
CA LEU A 411 3.15 12.15 -3.99
C LEU A 411 1.95 13.10 -3.95
N SER A 412 1.12 13.13 -5.01
CA SER A 412 -0.11 13.92 -5.00
C SER A 412 -1.09 13.43 -3.93
N ALA A 413 -1.18 12.12 -3.73
CA ALA A 413 -2.02 11.53 -2.70
C ALA A 413 -1.54 11.87 -1.28
N LEU A 414 -0.21 11.96 -1.08
CA LEU A 414 0.36 12.29 0.24
C LEU A 414 -0.12 13.65 0.77
N PHE A 415 -0.18 14.66 -0.11
CA PHE A 415 -0.51 16.03 0.32
C PHE A 415 -1.97 16.42 0.08
N GLY A 416 -2.72 15.68 -0.74
CA GLY A 416 -4.09 16.00 -1.10
C GLY A 416 -4.28 17.37 -1.80
N TYR A 417 -3.19 18.06 -2.15
CA TYR A 417 -3.21 19.39 -2.74
C TYR A 417 -3.60 19.33 -4.22
N GLY A 418 -4.78 19.55 -4.54
CA GLY A 418 -5.20 19.56 -5.94
C GLY A 418 -6.33 18.59 -6.21
N ASP A 419 -6.66 17.73 -5.24
CA ASP A 419 -7.84 16.86 -5.33
C ASP A 419 -7.89 16.12 -6.69
N ILE A 420 -6.82 15.35 -6.96
CA ILE A 420 -6.68 14.64 -8.23
C ILE A 420 -7.73 13.55 -8.38
N ASP A 421 -8.06 12.87 -7.29
CA ASP A 421 -9.12 11.87 -7.26
C ASP A 421 -10.44 12.48 -7.72
N GLY A 422 -10.79 13.64 -7.15
CA GLY A 422 -11.94 14.42 -7.59
C GLY A 422 -11.84 14.88 -9.04
N LEU A 423 -10.64 15.26 -9.52
CA LEU A 423 -10.47 15.61 -10.94
C LEU A 423 -10.82 14.44 -11.86
N LEU A 424 -10.30 13.26 -11.56
CA LEU A 424 -10.52 12.06 -12.38
C LEU A 424 -11.99 11.62 -12.31
N ALA A 425 -12.55 11.53 -11.09
CA ALA A 425 -13.94 11.16 -10.88
C ALA A 425 -14.93 12.13 -11.56
N ASP A 426 -14.71 13.44 -11.42
CA ASP A 426 -15.53 14.45 -12.09
C ASP A 426 -15.43 14.36 -13.61
N THR A 427 -14.22 14.07 -14.14
CA THR A 427 -14.04 13.92 -15.58
C THR A 427 -14.77 12.70 -16.15
N LEU A 428 -14.78 11.60 -15.40
CA LEU A 428 -15.55 10.41 -15.80
C LEU A 428 -17.06 10.67 -15.77
N ARG A 429 -17.54 11.44 -14.79
CA ARG A 429 -18.97 11.73 -14.62
C ARG A 429 -19.48 12.82 -15.55
N GLU A 430 -18.71 13.91 -15.72
CA GLU A 430 -19.14 15.11 -16.45
C GLU A 430 -18.62 15.19 -17.88
N GLY A 431 -17.66 14.34 -18.25
CA GLY A 431 -16.98 14.36 -19.55
C GLY A 431 -15.77 15.32 -19.61
N ASP A 432 -15.09 15.33 -20.75
CA ASP A 432 -13.78 15.97 -20.95
C ASP A 432 -13.81 17.49 -21.10
N ASP A 433 -14.99 18.11 -21.22
CA ASP A 433 -15.12 19.52 -21.61
C ASP A 433 -14.41 20.47 -20.62
N ARG A 434 -14.37 20.13 -19.33
CA ARG A 434 -13.74 20.93 -18.28
C ARG A 434 -12.39 20.41 -17.82
N LEU A 435 -11.99 19.23 -18.27
CA LEU A 435 -10.76 18.57 -17.79
C LEU A 435 -9.54 19.49 -17.86
N ALA A 436 -9.32 20.16 -19.00
CA ALA A 436 -8.17 21.04 -19.16
C ALA A 436 -8.16 22.20 -18.14
N ILE A 437 -9.30 22.86 -17.92
CA ILE A 437 -9.40 23.98 -16.98
C ILE A 437 -9.16 23.47 -15.55
N ASN A 438 -9.81 22.38 -15.18
CA ASN A 438 -9.69 21.79 -13.85
C ASN A 438 -8.27 21.29 -13.59
N TYR A 439 -7.64 20.64 -14.57
CA TYR A 439 -6.25 20.20 -14.49
C TYR A 439 -5.30 21.38 -14.22
N TYR A 440 -5.36 22.46 -15.02
CA TYR A 440 -4.45 23.60 -14.83
C TYR A 440 -4.67 24.33 -13.50
N ASN A 441 -5.90 24.39 -13.00
CA ASN A 441 -6.19 24.96 -11.70
C ASN A 441 -5.56 24.11 -10.57
N ARG A 442 -5.73 22.78 -10.59
CA ARG A 442 -5.17 21.86 -9.62
C ARG A 442 -3.64 21.82 -9.67
N LYS A 443 -3.08 21.78 -10.88
CA LYS A 443 -1.63 21.88 -11.11
C LYS A 443 -1.05 23.12 -10.44
N THR A 444 -1.65 24.30 -10.65
CA THR A 444 -1.17 25.55 -10.07
C THR A 444 -1.22 25.53 -8.53
N LEU A 445 -2.24 24.94 -7.94
CA LEU A 445 -2.35 24.77 -6.48
C LEU A 445 -1.27 23.85 -5.95
N TYR A 446 -1.03 22.74 -6.63
CA TYR A 446 -0.03 21.77 -6.23
C TYR A 446 1.40 22.35 -6.32
N GLU A 447 1.74 23.02 -7.43
CA GLU A 447 3.04 23.70 -7.61
C GLU A 447 3.32 24.72 -6.49
N LYS A 448 2.31 25.50 -6.10
CA LYS A 448 2.44 26.45 -5.00
C LYS A 448 2.67 25.74 -3.65
N ALA A 449 1.97 24.66 -3.40
CA ALA A 449 2.11 23.89 -2.17
C ALA A 449 3.51 23.27 -2.07
N LEU A 450 3.98 22.64 -3.14
CA LEU A 450 5.36 22.09 -3.19
C LEU A 450 6.42 23.18 -2.95
N SER A 451 6.27 24.36 -3.56
CA SER A 451 7.21 25.47 -3.32
C SER A 451 7.23 25.98 -1.87
N ILE A 452 6.14 25.84 -1.13
CA ILE A 452 6.10 26.18 0.31
C ILE A 452 6.83 25.10 1.12
N ILE A 453 6.60 23.84 0.81
CA ILE A 453 7.25 22.70 1.48
C ILE A 453 8.76 22.78 1.26
N GLU A 454 9.21 22.96 0.02
CA GLU A 454 10.62 23.12 -0.33
C GLU A 454 11.30 24.17 0.54
N LYS A 455 10.70 25.36 0.63
CA LYS A 455 11.26 26.46 1.46
C LYS A 455 11.33 26.13 2.94
N ARG A 456 10.41 25.32 3.46
CA ARG A 456 10.42 24.92 4.88
C ARG A 456 11.43 23.84 5.18
N LEU A 457 11.60 22.88 4.26
CA LEU A 457 12.58 21.81 4.40
C LEU A 457 14.02 22.34 4.18
N SER A 458 14.19 23.36 3.32
CA SER A 458 15.49 24.01 3.07
C SER A 458 15.88 25.06 4.12
N ALA A 459 14.95 25.50 4.97
CA ALA A 459 15.21 26.47 6.03
C ALA A 459 15.74 25.72 7.27
N GLU A 460 17.06 25.47 7.29
CA GLU A 460 17.82 25.04 8.47
C GLU A 460 18.21 26.20 9.37
#